data_b1db426527f76a04ed74b8cc976fc79c
#
_entry.id   b1db426527f76a04ed74b8cc976fc79c
#
_cell.length_a   1.000
_cell.length_b   1.000
_cell.length_c   1.000
_cell.angle_alpha   90.00
_cell.angle_beta   90.00
_cell.angle_gamma   90.00
#
_symmetry.space_group_name_H-M   'P 1'
#
loop_
_entity.id
_entity.type
_entity.pdbx_description
1 polymer ?
#
loop_
_entity_poly.entity_id
_entity_poly.type
_entity_poly.pdbx_seq_one_letter_code
_entity_poly.pdbx_strand_id
1 'polypeptide(L)'
;MCELTSLLKKDPVLPRIAAAEEVRWVNPKLQPAKEGLTKTELGMADILDAQARLARFAPFIQVCFPETAPRKGLIESPLTPVPNMQKLLEERFDAVIPGKLLLKQDSHLAIAGSVKARGGIYEVLKHTEELAMEAGLLRETDDYAKLASPEMREFFSKYTVQVGSTGNLGLSIGIASAAVGYKVIVHMSVDAKQWKKDLLRSHGVQVIEYEADYGEAVKQGRAQSDADPMSYFVDDENSKNLFLGYAVAALRLQEQFEAQGVTVDADHPLFVTIPCGVGGAPGGVTFGLKQVYGDNVHVLFSEPVQCPSMLVGMATGLHSKVCVQDVGLTGMTEADGLACARPSGFVGGVMEPLLSGEVTIEDRKLYVFMRALLESENIFLEPSACASFQGAVEWLRQPEGKAYCEKHGLTAEKLANSAHVAWATGGALVPEHIREAYKTMYL
;
A
#
# COMPACT_ATOMS: atom_id res chain seq x y z
N MET A 1 19.40 10.62 -25.73
CA MET A 1 20.34 9.45 -25.75
C MET A 1 21.46 9.57 -24.70
N CYS A 2 22.05 10.73 -24.46
CA CYS A 2 23.13 10.87 -23.47
C CYS A 2 22.63 10.69 -22.01
N GLU A 3 21.40 11.14 -21.70
CA GLU A 3 20.81 11.02 -20.37
C GLU A 3 20.45 9.57 -20.00
N LEU A 4 19.80 8.83 -20.90
CA LEU A 4 19.45 7.43 -20.67
C LEU A 4 20.71 6.56 -20.43
N THR A 5 21.73 6.69 -21.28
CA THR A 5 22.98 5.95 -21.10
C THR A 5 23.68 6.27 -19.78
N SER A 6 23.53 7.50 -19.28
CA SER A 6 24.07 7.92 -17.99
C SER A 6 23.28 7.31 -16.84
N LEU A 7 21.94 7.27 -16.95
CA LEU A 7 21.07 6.65 -15.95
C LEU A 7 21.36 5.16 -15.80
N LEU A 8 21.43 4.42 -16.92
CA LEU A 8 21.64 2.96 -16.92
C LEU A 8 22.99 2.52 -16.32
N LYS A 9 23.94 3.43 -16.13
CA LYS A 9 25.23 3.16 -15.48
C LYS A 9 25.21 3.31 -13.96
N LYS A 10 24.15 3.83 -13.38
CA LYS A 10 24.10 4.11 -11.94
C LYS A 10 23.98 2.86 -11.08
N ASP A 11 23.31 1.83 -11.58
CA ASP A 11 23.17 0.54 -10.91
C ASP A 11 23.13 -0.56 -11.96
N PRO A 12 23.79 -1.72 -11.76
CA PRO A 12 23.81 -2.84 -12.71
C PRO A 12 22.42 -3.46 -12.97
N VAL A 13 21.42 -3.21 -12.14
CA VAL A 13 20.05 -3.68 -12.36
C VAL A 13 19.31 -2.87 -13.44
N LEU A 14 19.68 -1.61 -13.66
CA LEU A 14 18.95 -0.68 -14.53
C LEU A 14 18.89 -1.11 -16.02
N PRO A 15 19.93 -1.68 -16.64
CA PRO A 15 19.80 -2.22 -18.00
C PRO A 15 18.76 -3.34 -18.11
N ARG A 16 18.63 -4.19 -17.10
CA ARG A 16 17.63 -5.26 -17.05
C ARG A 16 16.23 -4.70 -16.83
N ILE A 17 16.10 -3.69 -15.98
CA ILE A 17 14.82 -2.95 -15.81
C ILE A 17 14.40 -2.34 -17.15
N ALA A 18 15.29 -1.64 -17.85
CA ALA A 18 15.02 -1.04 -19.16
C ALA A 18 14.61 -2.06 -20.23
N ALA A 19 15.05 -3.32 -20.09
CA ALA A 19 14.63 -4.43 -20.92
C ALA A 19 13.29 -5.07 -20.47
N ALA A 20 12.64 -4.53 -19.45
CA ALA A 20 11.41 -5.04 -18.82
C ALA A 20 11.55 -6.49 -18.33
N GLU A 21 12.72 -6.89 -17.86
CA GLU A 21 12.94 -8.20 -17.26
C GLU A 21 12.42 -8.25 -15.80
N GLU A 22 12.02 -9.44 -15.36
CA GLU A 22 11.86 -9.68 -13.91
C GLU A 22 13.24 -9.62 -13.23
N VAL A 23 13.37 -8.69 -12.28
CA VAL A 23 14.61 -8.48 -11.53
C VAL A 23 14.40 -8.67 -10.02
N ARG A 24 15.50 -8.88 -9.33
CA ARG A 24 15.63 -8.84 -7.87
C ARG A 24 16.75 -7.85 -7.59
N TRP A 25 16.42 -6.89 -6.79
CA TRP A 25 17.36 -5.84 -6.41
C TRP A 25 17.52 -5.83 -4.89
N VAL A 26 18.73 -6.06 -4.43
CA VAL A 26 19.09 -5.92 -3.02
C VAL A 26 19.51 -4.47 -2.80
N ASN A 27 18.89 -3.81 -1.86
CA ASN A 27 19.19 -2.41 -1.57
C ASN A 27 20.62 -2.26 -1.02
N PRO A 28 21.55 -1.65 -1.79
CA PRO A 28 22.94 -1.48 -1.34
C PRO A 28 23.08 -0.46 -0.20
N LYS A 29 22.07 0.38 0.04
CA LYS A 29 22.05 1.43 1.05
C LYS A 29 21.31 1.03 2.34
N LEU A 30 20.84 -0.21 2.44
CA LEU A 30 20.21 -0.72 3.66
C LEU A 30 21.15 -0.58 4.83
N GLN A 31 20.66 0.03 5.91
CA GLN A 31 21.35 0.23 7.18
C GLN A 31 20.68 -0.58 8.29
N PRO A 32 21.36 -0.81 9.42
CA PRO A 32 20.69 -1.31 10.62
C PRO A 32 19.48 -0.42 10.95
N ALA A 33 18.36 -1.04 11.30
CA ALA A 33 17.09 -0.33 11.50
C ALA A 33 17.22 0.83 12.50
N LYS A 34 17.98 0.62 13.59
CA LYS A 34 18.25 1.66 14.59
C LYS A 34 18.89 2.92 13.99
N GLU A 35 19.75 2.76 12.99
CA GLU A 35 20.41 3.88 12.32
C GLU A 35 19.52 4.47 11.23
N GLY A 36 18.90 3.61 10.40
CA GLY A 36 18.02 4.01 9.32
C GLY A 36 16.83 4.84 9.80
N LEU A 37 16.22 4.44 10.91
CA LEU A 37 15.07 5.14 11.50
C LEU A 37 15.40 6.56 12.00
N THR A 38 16.66 6.89 12.28
CA THR A 38 17.06 8.27 12.64
C THR A 38 17.11 9.23 11.46
N LYS A 39 16.93 8.74 10.22
CA LYS A 39 16.98 9.58 9.00
C LYS A 39 15.64 10.26 8.69
N THR A 40 14.60 9.97 9.46
CA THR A 40 13.28 10.62 9.34
C THR A 40 12.92 11.29 10.66
N GLU A 41 12.08 12.32 10.58
CA GLU A 41 11.51 13.00 11.75
C GLU A 41 10.42 12.17 12.45
N LEU A 42 9.85 11.19 11.73
CA LEU A 42 8.77 10.34 12.24
C LEU A 42 9.32 9.22 13.13
N GLY A 43 8.56 8.84 14.16
CA GLY A 43 8.94 7.81 15.10
C GLY A 43 7.76 6.97 15.60
N MET A 44 8.05 6.08 16.54
CA MET A 44 7.02 5.24 17.18
C MET A 44 5.94 6.09 17.87
N ALA A 45 6.28 7.24 18.42
CA ALA A 45 5.32 8.14 19.07
C ALA A 45 4.21 8.62 18.10
N ASP A 46 4.59 8.93 16.85
CA ASP A 46 3.64 9.35 15.81
C ASP A 46 2.71 8.20 15.39
N ILE A 47 3.22 6.96 15.35
CA ILE A 47 2.42 5.76 15.06
C ILE A 47 1.42 5.50 16.19
N LEU A 48 1.84 5.65 17.45
CA LEU A 48 0.98 5.49 18.61
C LEU A 48 -0.11 6.57 18.68
N ASP A 49 0.21 7.82 18.35
CA ASP A 49 -0.78 8.89 18.21
C ASP A 49 -1.81 8.56 17.12
N ALA A 50 -1.34 8.08 15.96
CA ALA A 50 -2.23 7.65 14.89
C ALA A 50 -3.13 6.47 15.32
N GLN A 51 -2.60 5.49 16.02
CA GLN A 51 -3.38 4.38 16.58
C GLN A 51 -4.43 4.86 17.59
N ALA A 52 -4.06 5.77 18.50
CA ALA A 52 -4.96 6.33 19.49
C ALA A 52 -6.10 7.12 18.81
N ARG A 53 -5.79 7.90 17.76
CA ARG A 53 -6.80 8.61 16.97
C ARG A 53 -7.78 7.66 16.30
N LEU A 54 -7.31 6.60 15.66
CA LEU A 54 -8.17 5.57 15.07
C LEU A 54 -9.07 4.91 16.12
N ALA A 55 -8.59 4.71 17.34
CA ALA A 55 -9.40 4.18 18.44
C ALA A 55 -10.48 5.18 18.89
N ARG A 56 -10.17 6.49 18.96
CA ARG A 56 -11.17 7.53 19.25
C ARG A 56 -12.28 7.60 18.20
N PHE A 57 -11.93 7.39 16.92
CA PHE A 57 -12.90 7.40 15.82
C PHE A 57 -13.70 6.11 15.69
N ALA A 58 -13.35 5.03 16.37
CA ALA A 58 -14.05 3.75 16.24
C ALA A 58 -15.57 3.84 16.48
N PRO A 59 -16.09 4.59 17.46
CA PRO A 59 -17.54 4.80 17.63
C PRO A 59 -18.19 5.50 16.42
N PHE A 60 -17.57 6.53 15.85
CA PHE A 60 -18.02 7.20 14.63
C PHE A 60 -18.06 6.23 13.43
N ILE A 61 -16.97 5.47 13.24
CA ILE A 61 -16.86 4.49 12.17
C ILE A 61 -17.96 3.44 12.27
N GLN A 62 -18.25 2.95 13.48
CA GLN A 62 -19.29 1.96 13.71
C GLN A 62 -20.70 2.50 13.38
N VAL A 63 -20.96 3.78 13.64
CA VAL A 63 -22.24 4.42 13.29
C VAL A 63 -22.38 4.58 11.77
N CYS A 64 -21.33 5.05 11.09
CA CYS A 64 -21.38 5.33 9.66
C CYS A 64 -21.25 4.05 8.80
N PHE A 65 -20.59 3.03 9.33
CA PHE A 65 -20.26 1.78 8.63
C PHE A 65 -20.59 0.57 9.54
N PRO A 66 -21.87 0.15 9.59
CA PRO A 66 -22.35 -0.91 10.51
C PRO A 66 -21.63 -2.26 10.31
N GLU A 67 -21.08 -2.53 9.13
CA GLU A 67 -20.26 -3.73 8.86
C GLU A 67 -19.00 -3.81 9.74
N THR A 68 -18.57 -2.71 10.35
CA THR A 68 -17.43 -2.66 11.28
C THR A 68 -17.81 -3.04 12.71
N ALA A 69 -19.11 -3.21 13.02
CA ALA A 69 -19.61 -3.51 14.37
C ALA A 69 -18.97 -4.75 15.00
N PRO A 70 -18.70 -5.88 14.28
CA PRO A 70 -18.02 -7.04 14.86
C PRO A 70 -16.63 -6.74 15.43
N ARG A 71 -15.99 -5.68 14.94
CA ARG A 71 -14.69 -5.18 15.39
C ARG A 71 -14.80 -3.85 16.14
N LYS A 72 -16.01 -3.50 16.59
CA LYS A 72 -16.29 -2.27 17.37
C LYS A 72 -15.80 -0.99 16.66
N GLY A 73 -15.97 -0.91 15.35
CA GLY A 73 -15.56 0.23 14.53
C GLY A 73 -14.06 0.23 14.13
N LEU A 74 -13.26 -0.74 14.53
CA LEU A 74 -11.88 -0.85 14.07
C LEU A 74 -11.81 -1.41 12.66
N ILE A 75 -11.10 -0.69 11.78
CA ILE A 75 -10.81 -1.12 10.40
C ILE A 75 -9.56 -2.00 10.45
N GLU A 76 -9.76 -3.32 10.41
CA GLU A 76 -8.66 -4.28 10.44
C GLU A 76 -8.98 -5.51 9.58
N SER A 77 -7.94 -6.11 9.00
CA SER A 77 -8.01 -7.26 8.11
C SER A 77 -7.56 -8.55 8.78
N PRO A 78 -7.98 -9.72 8.28
CA PRO A 78 -7.45 -11.00 8.76
C PRO A 78 -5.96 -11.17 8.39
N LEU A 79 -5.28 -11.97 9.22
CA LEU A 79 -4.01 -12.61 8.88
C LEU A 79 -4.29 -14.11 8.80
N THR A 80 -4.11 -14.72 7.64
CA THR A 80 -4.51 -16.10 7.37
C THR A 80 -3.32 -16.94 6.93
N PRO A 81 -3.02 -18.07 7.57
CA PRO A 81 -2.08 -19.06 7.02
C PRO A 81 -2.61 -19.61 5.69
N VAL A 82 -1.74 -19.71 4.69
CA VAL A 82 -2.08 -20.21 3.35
C VAL A 82 -1.17 -21.36 2.92
N PRO A 83 -1.21 -22.51 3.65
CA PRO A 83 -0.29 -23.62 3.43
C PRO A 83 -0.49 -24.33 2.08
N ASN A 84 -1.74 -24.38 1.56
CA ASN A 84 -1.98 -24.97 0.25
C ASN A 84 -1.44 -24.10 -0.87
N MET A 85 -1.57 -22.76 -0.74
CA MET A 85 -0.96 -21.82 -1.68
C MET A 85 0.57 -21.92 -1.63
N GLN A 86 1.18 -22.03 -0.43
CA GLN A 86 2.62 -22.19 -0.29
C GLN A 86 3.09 -23.43 -1.05
N LYS A 87 2.49 -24.59 -0.82
CA LYS A 87 2.81 -25.85 -1.52
C LYS A 87 2.65 -25.70 -3.04
N LEU A 88 1.57 -25.08 -3.49
CA LEU A 88 1.32 -24.88 -4.91
C LEU A 88 2.35 -23.96 -5.58
N LEU A 89 2.80 -22.92 -4.87
CA LEU A 89 3.87 -22.03 -5.36
C LEU A 89 5.20 -22.76 -5.45
N GLU A 90 5.57 -23.57 -4.46
CA GLU A 90 6.78 -24.38 -4.46
C GLU A 90 6.78 -25.37 -5.62
N GLU A 91 5.67 -26.07 -5.87
CA GLU A 91 5.53 -27.02 -6.96
C GLU A 91 5.54 -26.36 -8.35
N ARG A 92 4.81 -25.26 -8.54
CA ARG A 92 4.66 -24.63 -9.88
C ARG A 92 5.83 -23.78 -10.31
N PHE A 93 6.55 -23.19 -9.35
CA PHE A 93 7.62 -22.24 -9.64
C PHE A 93 9.01 -22.74 -9.23
N ASP A 94 9.13 -23.99 -8.78
CA ASP A 94 10.38 -24.51 -8.21
C ASP A 94 10.93 -23.55 -7.14
N ALA A 95 10.02 -23.03 -6.30
CA ALA A 95 10.33 -22.07 -5.25
C ALA A 95 10.72 -22.77 -3.95
N VAL A 96 11.48 -22.08 -3.12
CA VAL A 96 11.77 -22.51 -1.75
C VAL A 96 11.22 -21.45 -0.80
N ILE A 97 10.15 -21.77 -0.08
CA ILE A 97 9.50 -20.87 0.89
C ILE A 97 9.62 -21.51 2.28
N PRO A 98 10.76 -21.32 2.97
CA PRO A 98 10.96 -21.93 4.28
C PRO A 98 10.02 -21.31 5.33
N GLY A 99 9.70 -22.10 6.36
CA GLY A 99 8.80 -21.64 7.41
C GLY A 99 7.33 -21.59 6.98
N LYS A 100 6.63 -20.48 7.25
CA LYS A 100 5.19 -20.35 7.05
C LYS A 100 4.85 -19.21 6.10
N LEU A 101 3.99 -19.46 5.11
CA LEU A 101 3.40 -18.42 4.28
C LEU A 101 2.06 -17.96 4.89
N LEU A 102 1.94 -16.67 5.11
CA LEU A 102 0.77 -16.00 5.66
C LEU A 102 0.27 -14.94 4.67
N LEU A 103 -1.04 -14.76 4.60
CA LEU A 103 -1.69 -13.74 3.78
C LEU A 103 -2.28 -12.65 4.68
N LYS A 104 -1.77 -11.42 4.61
CA LYS A 104 -2.38 -10.24 5.24
C LYS A 104 -3.44 -9.68 4.31
N GLN A 105 -4.72 -9.87 4.64
CA GLN A 105 -5.82 -9.64 3.72
C GLN A 105 -6.36 -8.19 3.78
N ASP A 106 -5.53 -7.18 3.53
CA ASP A 106 -6.00 -5.81 3.41
C ASP A 106 -6.98 -5.62 2.24
N SER A 107 -7.02 -6.57 1.34
CA SER A 107 -8.08 -6.73 0.33
C SER A 107 -9.49 -6.83 0.91
N HIS A 108 -9.65 -7.15 2.19
CA HIS A 108 -10.92 -7.29 2.90
C HIS A 108 -11.11 -6.25 4.02
N LEU A 109 -10.32 -5.16 4.00
CA LEU A 109 -10.57 -4.04 4.91
C LEU A 109 -11.97 -3.47 4.66
N ALA A 110 -12.69 -3.23 5.73
CA ALA A 110 -14.02 -2.62 5.68
C ALA A 110 -13.97 -1.26 4.93
N ILE A 111 -15.09 -0.85 4.40
CA ILE A 111 -15.32 0.44 3.71
C ILE A 111 -14.75 0.47 2.29
N ALA A 112 -13.44 0.21 2.12
CA ALA A 112 -12.77 0.41 0.85
C ALA A 112 -12.19 -0.86 0.20
N GLY A 113 -12.25 -2.03 0.86
CA GLY A 113 -11.80 -3.32 0.31
C GLY A 113 -10.36 -3.33 -0.17
N SER A 114 -9.49 -2.51 0.44
CA SER A 114 -8.09 -2.37 0.05
C SER A 114 -7.24 -1.75 1.16
N VAL A 115 -5.91 -1.90 1.06
CA VAL A 115 -4.93 -1.28 1.96
C VAL A 115 -5.11 0.23 2.09
N LYS A 116 -5.72 0.87 1.10
CA LYS A 116 -5.96 2.32 1.08
C LYS A 116 -6.91 2.78 2.20
N ALA A 117 -7.73 1.88 2.75
CA ALA A 117 -8.53 2.15 3.94
C ALA A 117 -7.68 2.50 5.18
N ARG A 118 -6.43 2.05 5.28
CA ARG A 118 -5.56 2.38 6.41
C ARG A 118 -5.13 3.83 6.40
N GLY A 119 -4.44 4.26 5.34
CA GLY A 119 -3.91 5.63 5.24
C GLY A 119 -4.98 6.63 4.79
N GLY A 120 -5.74 6.33 3.72
CA GLY A 120 -6.71 7.25 3.16
C GLY A 120 -7.82 7.64 4.14
N ILE A 121 -8.39 6.67 4.86
CA ILE A 121 -9.39 6.96 5.89
C ILE A 121 -8.73 7.70 7.06
N TYR A 122 -7.56 7.29 7.54
CA TYR A 122 -6.87 7.96 8.63
C TYR A 122 -6.64 9.46 8.34
N GLU A 123 -6.21 9.81 7.13
CA GLU A 123 -5.99 11.22 6.76
C GLU A 123 -7.27 12.03 6.81
N VAL A 124 -8.37 11.49 6.28
CA VAL A 124 -9.69 12.13 6.38
C VAL A 124 -10.10 12.31 7.83
N LEU A 125 -9.93 11.29 8.67
CA LEU A 125 -10.31 11.35 10.08
C LEU A 125 -9.48 12.37 10.86
N LYS A 126 -8.17 12.42 10.61
CA LYS A 126 -7.28 13.41 11.23
C LYS A 126 -7.69 14.83 10.88
N HIS A 127 -7.91 15.12 9.60
CA HIS A 127 -8.39 16.41 9.14
C HIS A 127 -9.75 16.77 9.76
N THR A 128 -10.66 15.78 9.89
CA THR A 128 -11.97 15.96 10.54
C THR A 128 -11.83 16.33 12.02
N GLU A 129 -10.93 15.65 12.75
CA GLU A 129 -10.63 15.93 14.15
C GLU A 129 -10.11 17.36 14.32
N GLU A 130 -9.13 17.75 13.50
CA GLU A 130 -8.51 19.09 13.53
C GLU A 130 -9.55 20.19 13.29
N LEU A 131 -10.36 20.09 12.24
CA LEU A 131 -11.41 21.08 11.94
C LEU A 131 -12.45 21.19 13.07
N ALA A 132 -12.90 20.07 13.62
CA ALA A 132 -13.91 20.06 14.67
C ALA A 132 -13.35 20.62 15.99
N MET A 133 -12.09 20.36 16.32
CA MET A 133 -11.43 20.90 17.51
C MET A 133 -11.16 22.40 17.39
N GLU A 134 -10.65 22.86 16.23
CA GLU A 134 -10.46 24.28 15.95
C GLU A 134 -11.76 25.08 16.04
N ALA A 135 -12.87 24.50 15.59
CA ALA A 135 -14.20 25.09 15.73
C ALA A 135 -14.78 24.99 17.14
N GLY A 136 -14.11 24.37 18.11
CA GLY A 136 -14.61 24.15 19.48
C GLY A 136 -15.77 23.15 19.58
N LEU A 137 -16.02 22.35 18.52
CA LEU A 137 -17.13 21.40 18.44
C LEU A 137 -16.77 20.02 18.96
N LEU A 138 -15.48 19.70 19.08
CA LEU A 138 -14.96 18.42 19.53
C LEU A 138 -13.83 18.62 20.53
N ARG A 139 -13.78 17.74 21.53
CA ARG A 139 -12.63 17.55 22.42
C ARG A 139 -12.14 16.12 22.31
N GLU A 140 -10.86 15.89 22.54
CA GLU A 140 -10.27 14.53 22.47
C GLU A 140 -10.94 13.52 23.41
N THR A 141 -11.54 14.00 24.50
CA THR A 141 -12.24 13.18 25.50
C THR A 141 -13.71 12.93 25.19
N ASP A 142 -14.26 13.51 24.13
CA ASP A 142 -15.66 13.33 23.73
C ASP A 142 -15.88 11.93 23.13
N ASP A 143 -17.14 11.45 23.14
CA ASP A 143 -17.54 10.32 22.32
C ASP A 143 -17.64 10.77 20.84
N TYR A 144 -16.76 10.23 20.01
CA TYR A 144 -16.70 10.60 18.59
C TYR A 144 -17.89 10.12 17.77
N ALA A 145 -18.79 9.29 18.31
CA ALA A 145 -20.08 8.98 17.67
C ALA A 145 -20.89 10.25 17.35
N LYS A 146 -20.71 11.34 18.13
CA LYS A 146 -21.35 12.64 17.88
C LYS A 146 -21.02 13.25 16.51
N LEU A 147 -19.87 12.91 15.91
CA LEU A 147 -19.48 13.38 14.57
C LEU A 147 -20.44 12.92 13.47
N ALA A 148 -21.23 11.87 13.71
CA ALA A 148 -22.25 11.39 12.79
C ALA A 148 -23.59 12.16 12.92
N SER A 149 -23.71 13.13 13.86
CA SER A 149 -24.95 13.89 14.05
C SER A 149 -25.28 14.80 12.85
N PRO A 150 -26.56 15.14 12.65
CA PRO A 150 -26.94 16.06 11.58
C PRO A 150 -26.24 17.43 11.66
N GLU A 151 -26.01 17.95 12.86
CA GLU A 151 -25.34 19.23 13.07
C GLU A 151 -23.88 19.20 12.66
N MET A 152 -23.19 18.11 12.97
CA MET A 152 -21.79 17.93 12.56
C MET A 152 -21.68 17.73 11.05
N ARG A 153 -22.58 16.95 10.45
CA ARG A 153 -22.64 16.81 8.98
C ARG A 153 -22.91 18.14 8.27
N GLU A 154 -23.79 19.00 8.81
CA GLU A 154 -24.03 20.36 8.31
C GLU A 154 -22.77 21.22 8.42
N PHE A 155 -22.04 21.12 9.55
CA PHE A 155 -20.77 21.81 9.71
C PHE A 155 -19.75 21.40 8.64
N PHE A 156 -19.51 20.08 8.45
CA PHE A 156 -18.55 19.58 7.49
C PHE A 156 -18.97 19.79 6.03
N SER A 157 -20.26 19.92 5.73
CA SER A 157 -20.76 20.20 4.37
C SER A 157 -20.29 21.54 3.78
N LYS A 158 -19.72 22.41 4.60
CA LYS A 158 -19.12 23.67 4.17
C LYS A 158 -17.73 23.47 3.55
N TYR A 159 -17.07 22.36 3.87
CA TYR A 159 -15.72 22.03 3.45
C TYR A 159 -15.71 21.03 2.28
N THR A 160 -14.64 21.04 1.52
CA THR A 160 -14.43 20.16 0.38
C THR A 160 -13.18 19.30 0.61
N VAL A 161 -13.26 18.00 0.40
CA VAL A 161 -12.09 17.11 0.34
C VAL A 161 -11.88 16.69 -1.10
N GLN A 162 -10.64 16.85 -1.58
CA GLN A 162 -10.29 16.50 -2.96
C GLN A 162 -9.10 15.52 -2.99
N VAL A 163 -9.07 14.65 -3.98
CA VAL A 163 -7.96 13.74 -4.22
C VAL A 163 -7.85 13.42 -5.71
N GLY A 164 -6.62 13.33 -6.23
CA GLY A 164 -6.33 12.77 -7.53
C GLY A 164 -6.07 11.26 -7.38
N SER A 165 -6.93 10.41 -7.92
CA SER A 165 -6.73 8.96 -7.85
C SER A 165 -7.65 8.21 -8.80
N THR A 166 -7.08 7.37 -9.65
CA THR A 166 -7.82 6.47 -10.55
C THR A 166 -8.19 5.14 -9.90
N GLY A 167 -7.74 4.90 -8.66
CA GLY A 167 -7.77 3.59 -8.00
C GLY A 167 -8.43 3.58 -6.64
N ASN A 168 -7.96 2.64 -5.82
CA ASN A 168 -8.49 2.35 -4.49
C ASN A 168 -8.34 3.49 -3.47
N LEU A 169 -7.37 4.41 -3.68
CA LEU A 169 -7.21 5.57 -2.80
C LEU A 169 -8.40 6.53 -2.93
N GLY A 170 -8.81 6.83 -4.18
CA GLY A 170 -9.99 7.63 -4.44
C GLY A 170 -11.26 7.03 -3.83
N LEU A 171 -11.43 5.70 -3.90
CA LEU A 171 -12.53 5.00 -3.23
C LEU A 171 -12.47 5.20 -1.70
N SER A 172 -11.32 4.98 -1.10
CA SER A 172 -11.11 5.08 0.34
C SER A 172 -11.43 6.49 0.88
N ILE A 173 -10.82 7.51 0.28
CA ILE A 173 -11.01 8.91 0.67
C ILE A 173 -12.42 9.36 0.34
N GLY A 174 -12.92 9.03 -0.86
CA GLY A 174 -14.24 9.46 -1.32
C GLY A 174 -15.36 8.97 -0.42
N ILE A 175 -15.38 7.67 -0.12
CA ILE A 175 -16.43 7.05 0.72
C ILE A 175 -16.35 7.58 2.16
N ALA A 176 -15.14 7.64 2.75
CA ALA A 176 -14.97 8.12 4.12
C ALA A 176 -15.37 9.60 4.25
N SER A 177 -14.94 10.46 3.33
CA SER A 177 -15.26 11.89 3.34
C SER A 177 -16.75 12.15 3.17
N ALA A 178 -17.42 11.41 2.30
CA ALA A 178 -18.88 11.50 2.11
C ALA A 178 -19.63 11.09 3.39
N ALA A 179 -19.16 10.08 4.11
CA ALA A 179 -19.75 9.65 5.37
C ALA A 179 -19.64 10.72 6.47
N VAL A 180 -18.52 11.46 6.53
CA VAL A 180 -18.35 12.61 7.43
C VAL A 180 -19.33 13.74 7.08
N GLY A 181 -19.64 13.93 5.81
CA GLY A 181 -20.54 14.98 5.32
C GLY A 181 -19.86 16.05 4.45
N TYR A 182 -18.60 15.88 4.10
CA TYR A 182 -17.88 16.78 3.18
C TYR A 182 -18.49 16.82 1.77
N LYS A 183 -18.27 17.90 1.06
CA LYS A 183 -18.27 17.89 -0.40
C LYS A 183 -17.02 17.13 -0.84
N VAL A 184 -17.17 16.20 -1.77
CA VAL A 184 -16.05 15.34 -2.17
C VAL A 184 -15.86 15.37 -3.66
N ILE A 185 -14.61 15.60 -4.10
CA ILE A 185 -14.22 15.59 -5.50
C ILE A 185 -13.06 14.59 -5.68
N VAL A 186 -13.25 13.64 -6.58
CA VAL A 186 -12.18 12.72 -7.00
C VAL A 186 -11.83 12.99 -8.45
N HIS A 187 -10.57 13.36 -8.69
CA HIS A 187 -10.02 13.60 -10.01
C HIS A 187 -9.44 12.31 -10.58
N MET A 188 -9.96 11.87 -11.72
CA MET A 188 -9.61 10.59 -12.34
C MET A 188 -9.27 10.78 -13.82
N SER A 189 -8.43 9.93 -14.39
CA SER A 189 -8.32 9.84 -15.85
C SER A 189 -9.55 9.13 -16.44
N VAL A 190 -9.85 9.41 -17.71
CA VAL A 190 -10.96 8.74 -18.43
C VAL A 190 -10.78 7.22 -18.49
N ASP A 191 -9.55 6.73 -18.47
CA ASP A 191 -9.21 5.30 -18.51
C ASP A 191 -9.47 4.57 -17.19
N ALA A 192 -9.76 5.30 -16.09
CA ALA A 192 -10.10 4.68 -14.81
C ALA A 192 -11.31 3.75 -14.95
N LYS A 193 -11.26 2.61 -14.27
CA LYS A 193 -12.31 1.56 -14.36
C LYS A 193 -13.68 2.12 -14.03
N GLN A 194 -14.64 1.92 -14.94
CA GLN A 194 -15.98 2.50 -14.84
C GLN A 194 -16.69 2.17 -13.52
N TRP A 195 -16.57 0.92 -13.05
CA TRP A 195 -17.20 0.51 -11.79
C TRP A 195 -16.72 1.31 -10.56
N LYS A 196 -15.45 1.79 -10.55
CA LYS A 196 -14.92 2.66 -9.48
C LYS A 196 -15.57 4.03 -9.51
N LYS A 197 -15.72 4.61 -10.70
CA LYS A 197 -16.43 5.89 -10.92
C LYS A 197 -17.88 5.80 -10.46
N ASP A 198 -18.56 4.72 -10.81
CA ASP A 198 -19.96 4.50 -10.48
C ASP A 198 -20.16 4.28 -8.98
N LEU A 199 -19.25 3.56 -8.32
CA LEU A 199 -19.26 3.36 -6.88
C LEU A 199 -19.08 4.69 -6.15
N LEU A 200 -18.13 5.53 -6.55
CA LEU A 200 -17.94 6.87 -5.97
C LEU A 200 -19.21 7.73 -6.14
N ARG A 201 -19.77 7.79 -7.34
CA ARG A 201 -21.01 8.54 -7.62
C ARG A 201 -22.20 8.06 -6.78
N SER A 202 -22.30 6.75 -6.52
CA SER A 202 -23.35 6.19 -5.67
C SER A 202 -23.26 6.65 -4.21
N HIS A 203 -22.07 7.08 -3.75
CA HIS A 203 -21.84 7.69 -2.45
C HIS A 203 -21.97 9.23 -2.45
N GLY A 204 -22.42 9.83 -3.57
CA GLY A 204 -22.57 11.29 -3.68
C GLY A 204 -21.26 12.03 -3.97
N VAL A 205 -20.21 11.30 -4.35
CA VAL A 205 -18.91 11.89 -4.70
C VAL A 205 -18.94 12.44 -6.12
N GLN A 206 -18.46 13.66 -6.33
CA GLN A 206 -18.25 14.23 -7.65
C GLN A 206 -16.97 13.62 -8.26
N VAL A 207 -17.10 12.97 -9.41
CA VAL A 207 -15.96 12.45 -10.17
C VAL A 207 -15.73 13.37 -11.37
N ILE A 208 -14.54 14.00 -11.41
CA ILE A 208 -14.09 14.80 -12.54
C ILE A 208 -13.12 13.95 -13.36
N GLU A 209 -13.42 13.79 -14.64
CA GLU A 209 -12.66 12.95 -15.57
C GLU A 209 -11.80 13.81 -16.48
N TYR A 210 -10.54 13.42 -16.67
CA TYR A 210 -9.56 14.07 -17.52
C TYR A 210 -9.13 13.18 -18.67
N GLU A 211 -9.05 13.70 -19.88
CA GLU A 211 -8.50 12.99 -21.03
C GLU A 211 -6.96 12.81 -20.95
N ALA A 212 -6.32 13.57 -20.07
CA ALA A 212 -4.89 13.48 -19.78
C ALA A 212 -4.58 12.36 -18.78
N ASP A 213 -3.29 12.08 -18.58
CA ASP A 213 -2.81 11.07 -17.64
C ASP A 213 -3.11 11.43 -16.15
N TYR A 214 -2.82 10.48 -15.27
CA TYR A 214 -2.99 10.62 -13.83
C TYR A 214 -2.28 11.87 -13.27
N GLY A 215 -1.06 12.16 -13.74
CA GLY A 215 -0.26 13.27 -13.24
C GLY A 215 -0.93 14.62 -13.48
N GLU A 216 -1.54 14.81 -14.65
CA GLU A 216 -2.28 16.03 -14.97
C GLU A 216 -3.58 16.15 -14.16
N ALA A 217 -4.30 15.05 -13.95
CA ALA A 217 -5.48 15.02 -13.09
C ALA A 217 -5.15 15.45 -11.65
N VAL A 218 -4.06 14.94 -11.08
CA VAL A 218 -3.56 15.33 -9.74
C VAL A 218 -3.20 16.80 -9.70
N LYS A 219 -2.45 17.31 -10.70
CA LYS A 219 -2.01 18.71 -10.77
C LYS A 219 -3.19 19.68 -10.85
N GLN A 220 -4.17 19.38 -11.69
CA GLN A 220 -5.37 20.23 -11.83
C GLN A 220 -6.25 20.19 -10.59
N GLY A 221 -6.45 19.00 -9.98
CA GLY A 221 -7.18 18.87 -8.74
C GLY A 221 -6.53 19.62 -7.57
N ARG A 222 -5.20 19.56 -7.46
CA ARG A 222 -4.45 20.33 -6.47
C ARG A 222 -4.62 21.84 -6.68
N ALA A 223 -4.42 22.33 -7.91
CA ALA A 223 -4.59 23.75 -8.21
C ALA A 223 -6.01 24.26 -7.91
N GLN A 224 -7.02 23.44 -8.19
CA GLN A 224 -8.42 23.75 -7.83
C GLN A 224 -8.62 23.85 -6.32
N SER A 225 -8.05 22.90 -5.56
CA SER A 225 -8.14 22.88 -4.09
C SER A 225 -7.39 24.06 -3.46
N ASP A 226 -6.19 24.38 -3.94
CA ASP A 226 -5.37 25.48 -3.42
C ASP A 226 -6.03 26.86 -3.63
N ALA A 227 -6.94 26.98 -4.59
CA ALA A 227 -7.70 28.20 -4.86
C ALA A 227 -8.90 28.40 -3.90
N ASP A 228 -9.27 27.40 -3.13
CA ASP A 228 -10.40 27.42 -2.19
C ASP A 228 -9.93 27.16 -0.74
N PRO A 229 -9.99 28.18 0.16
CA PRO A 229 -9.56 28.01 1.55
C PRO A 229 -10.41 27.02 2.36
N MET A 230 -11.58 26.63 1.85
CA MET A 230 -12.45 25.61 2.46
C MET A 230 -12.18 24.20 1.88
N SER A 231 -11.15 24.05 1.09
CA SER A 231 -10.79 22.81 0.42
C SER A 231 -9.51 22.21 0.98
N TYR A 232 -9.50 20.89 1.13
CA TYR A 232 -8.36 20.08 1.52
C TYR A 232 -8.02 19.07 0.43
N PHE A 233 -6.79 19.12 -0.08
CA PHE A 233 -6.30 18.17 -1.07
C PHE A 233 -5.47 17.09 -0.41
N VAL A 234 -5.86 15.82 -0.58
CA VAL A 234 -5.08 14.67 -0.10
C VAL A 234 -3.95 14.38 -1.09
N ASP A 235 -2.71 14.51 -0.62
CA ASP A 235 -1.50 14.33 -1.40
C ASP A 235 -0.94 12.92 -1.25
N ASP A 236 -1.20 12.02 -2.20
CA ASP A 236 -0.72 10.62 -2.18
C ASP A 236 0.82 10.52 -2.19
N GLU A 237 1.51 11.53 -2.71
CA GLU A 237 2.97 11.49 -2.88
C GLU A 237 3.74 11.93 -1.61
N ASN A 238 3.20 12.90 -0.85
CA ASN A 238 3.96 13.57 0.21
C ASN A 238 3.30 13.55 1.59
N SER A 239 2.07 13.02 1.71
CA SER A 239 1.34 13.06 2.97
C SER A 239 1.98 12.18 4.04
N LYS A 240 2.49 12.82 5.11
CA LYS A 240 2.94 12.14 6.33
C LYS A 240 1.75 11.50 7.07
N ASN A 241 0.54 12.04 6.93
CA ASN A 241 -0.66 11.50 7.57
C ASN A 241 -1.07 10.18 6.93
N LEU A 242 -1.16 10.11 5.58
CA LEU A 242 -1.35 8.85 4.87
C LEU A 242 -0.33 7.79 5.31
N PHE A 243 0.94 8.17 5.32
CA PHE A 243 2.05 7.30 5.67
C PHE A 243 1.92 6.75 7.10
N LEU A 244 1.58 7.59 8.08
CA LEU A 244 1.37 7.17 9.48
C LEU A 244 0.14 6.28 9.61
N GLY A 245 -0.95 6.55 8.91
CA GLY A 245 -2.13 5.69 8.89
C GLY A 245 -1.80 4.26 8.41
N TYR A 246 -0.91 4.13 7.41
CA TYR A 246 -0.40 2.83 6.99
C TYR A 246 0.53 2.19 8.02
N ALA A 247 1.35 2.98 8.70
CA ALA A 247 2.33 2.48 9.68
C ALA A 247 1.68 1.78 10.88
N VAL A 248 0.47 2.19 11.28
CA VAL A 248 -0.31 1.52 12.35
C VAL A 248 -0.54 0.03 12.08
N ALA A 249 -0.53 -0.38 10.80
CA ALA A 249 -0.68 -1.80 10.43
C ALA A 249 0.35 -2.73 11.09
N ALA A 250 1.54 -2.22 11.40
CA ALA A 250 2.59 -3.00 12.06
C ALA A 250 2.23 -3.38 13.50
N LEU A 251 1.63 -2.46 14.26
CA LEU A 251 1.14 -2.72 15.62
C LEU A 251 0.01 -3.76 15.60
N ARG A 252 -0.89 -3.65 14.62
CA ARG A 252 -1.99 -4.61 14.43
C ARG A 252 -1.50 -5.99 14.00
N LEU A 253 -0.47 -6.05 13.16
CA LEU A 253 0.15 -7.31 12.78
C LEU A 253 0.83 -7.99 13.97
N GLN A 254 1.49 -7.20 14.83
CA GLN A 254 2.08 -7.72 16.09
C GLN A 254 1.02 -8.39 16.97
N GLU A 255 -0.12 -7.70 17.22
CA GLU A 255 -1.25 -8.27 17.96
C GLU A 255 -1.76 -9.59 17.34
N GLN A 256 -1.81 -9.66 15.99
CA GLN A 256 -2.24 -10.87 15.27
C GLN A 256 -1.22 -12.00 15.34
N PHE A 257 0.07 -11.69 15.31
CA PHE A 257 1.14 -12.69 15.50
C PHE A 257 1.11 -13.28 16.90
N GLU A 258 0.99 -12.43 17.92
CA GLU A 258 0.84 -12.87 19.31
C GLU A 258 -0.36 -13.81 19.48
N ALA A 259 -1.52 -13.44 18.91
CA ALA A 259 -2.73 -14.25 18.95
C ALA A 259 -2.60 -15.61 18.23
N GLN A 260 -1.72 -15.71 17.22
CA GLN A 260 -1.49 -16.92 16.43
C GLN A 260 -0.22 -17.69 16.85
N GLY A 261 0.49 -17.24 17.87
CA GLY A 261 1.74 -17.85 18.31
C GLY A 261 2.86 -17.80 17.27
N VAL A 262 2.91 -16.72 16.49
CA VAL A 262 3.99 -16.44 15.54
C VAL A 262 5.02 -15.54 16.22
N THR A 263 6.23 -16.05 16.40
CA THR A 263 7.36 -15.32 16.97
C THR A 263 8.13 -14.60 15.87
N VAL A 264 8.59 -13.39 16.15
CA VAL A 264 9.50 -12.62 15.28
C VAL A 264 10.65 -12.09 16.12
N ASP A 265 11.83 -12.68 15.93
CA ASP A 265 13.08 -12.31 16.61
C ASP A 265 14.30 -12.70 15.75
N ALA A 266 15.50 -12.66 16.30
CA ALA A 266 16.73 -12.96 15.58
C ALA A 266 16.83 -14.42 15.07
N ASP A 267 16.08 -15.36 15.64
CA ASP A 267 16.03 -16.78 15.25
C ASP A 267 14.77 -17.13 14.45
N HIS A 268 13.81 -16.21 14.39
CA HIS A 268 12.53 -16.32 13.67
C HIS A 268 12.33 -15.08 12.78
N PRO A 269 13.08 -14.95 11.67
CA PRO A 269 13.02 -13.77 10.81
C PRO A 269 11.66 -13.66 10.10
N LEU A 270 11.21 -12.42 9.93
CA LEU A 270 10.00 -12.10 9.20
C LEU A 270 10.33 -11.54 7.81
N PHE A 271 9.78 -12.13 6.77
CA PHE A 271 9.81 -11.58 5.41
C PHE A 271 8.44 -11.04 5.05
N VAL A 272 8.38 -9.83 4.51
CA VAL A 272 7.12 -9.21 4.08
C VAL A 272 7.26 -8.72 2.65
N THR A 273 6.38 -9.16 1.76
CA THR A 273 6.31 -8.64 0.39
C THR A 273 5.07 -7.79 0.22
N ILE A 274 5.26 -6.54 -0.20
CA ILE A 274 4.19 -5.55 -0.35
C ILE A 274 4.18 -5.01 -1.77
N PRO A 275 3.06 -5.09 -2.51
CA PRO A 275 2.90 -4.41 -3.79
C PRO A 275 3.10 -2.90 -3.68
N CYS A 276 3.87 -2.32 -4.59
CA CYS A 276 4.24 -0.91 -4.58
C CYS A 276 3.79 -0.19 -5.88
N GLY A 277 3.08 0.93 -5.72
CA GLY A 277 2.85 1.92 -6.76
C GLY A 277 3.62 3.20 -6.42
N VAL A 278 2.94 4.30 -6.03
CA VAL A 278 3.59 5.56 -5.58
C VAL A 278 4.54 5.35 -4.40
N GLY A 279 4.24 4.37 -3.54
CA GLY A 279 5.07 4.02 -2.39
C GLY A 279 4.44 4.30 -1.02
N GLY A 280 3.41 5.13 -0.90
CA GLY A 280 2.84 5.55 0.39
C GLY A 280 2.43 4.40 1.29
N ALA A 281 1.61 3.47 0.79
CA ALA A 281 1.16 2.33 1.57
C ALA A 281 2.30 1.35 1.93
N PRO A 282 3.09 0.83 0.97
CA PRO A 282 4.17 -0.09 1.32
C PRO A 282 5.26 0.58 2.16
N GLY A 283 5.55 1.86 1.94
CA GLY A 283 6.51 2.61 2.75
C GLY A 283 6.05 2.79 4.19
N GLY A 284 4.80 3.21 4.41
CA GLY A 284 4.25 3.38 5.76
C GLY A 284 4.21 2.06 6.53
N VAL A 285 3.74 0.97 5.90
CA VAL A 285 3.78 -0.37 6.50
C VAL A 285 5.21 -0.79 6.85
N THR A 286 6.16 -0.59 5.93
CA THR A 286 7.58 -0.93 6.17
C THR A 286 8.16 -0.13 7.32
N PHE A 287 7.91 1.17 7.36
CA PHE A 287 8.35 2.03 8.47
C PHE A 287 7.82 1.53 9.82
N GLY A 288 6.52 1.23 9.88
CA GLY A 288 5.93 0.66 11.09
C GLY A 288 6.55 -0.68 11.48
N LEU A 289 6.75 -1.59 10.53
CA LEU A 289 7.38 -2.90 10.76
C LEU A 289 8.82 -2.75 11.28
N LYS A 290 9.59 -1.81 10.72
CA LYS A 290 10.96 -1.53 11.19
C LYS A 290 10.97 -0.90 12.59
N GLN A 291 9.98 -0.10 12.95
CA GLN A 291 9.82 0.40 14.32
C GLN A 291 9.51 -0.71 15.33
N VAL A 292 8.75 -1.73 14.93
CA VAL A 292 8.33 -2.83 15.82
C VAL A 292 9.38 -3.92 15.90
N TYR A 293 9.93 -4.36 14.76
CA TYR A 293 10.75 -5.57 14.67
C TYR A 293 12.24 -5.30 14.35
N GLY A 294 12.59 -4.07 14.05
CA GLY A 294 13.99 -3.68 13.77
C GLY A 294 14.58 -4.44 12.60
N ASP A 295 15.70 -5.10 12.85
CA ASP A 295 16.43 -5.89 11.85
C ASP A 295 15.88 -7.31 11.67
N ASN A 296 14.93 -7.74 12.50
CA ASN A 296 14.28 -9.05 12.40
C ASN A 296 13.21 -9.11 11.30
N VAL A 297 12.87 -7.97 10.67
CA VAL A 297 11.97 -7.91 9.53
C VAL A 297 12.70 -7.50 8.25
N HIS A 298 12.48 -8.27 7.19
CA HIS A 298 13.02 -8.08 5.85
C HIS A 298 11.87 -7.77 4.90
N VAL A 299 11.77 -6.52 4.44
CA VAL A 299 10.67 -6.07 3.60
C VAL A 299 11.11 -5.94 2.15
N LEU A 300 10.30 -6.48 1.25
CA LEU A 300 10.46 -6.42 -0.19
C LEU A 300 9.29 -5.67 -0.81
N PHE A 301 9.56 -4.74 -1.70
CA PHE A 301 8.53 -4.22 -2.57
C PHE A 301 8.41 -5.08 -3.83
N SER A 302 7.21 -5.12 -4.40
CA SER A 302 6.93 -5.82 -5.65
C SER A 302 6.23 -4.87 -6.61
N GLU A 303 6.81 -4.68 -7.78
CA GLU A 303 6.35 -3.74 -8.80
C GLU A 303 6.23 -4.42 -10.17
N PRO A 304 5.31 -3.96 -11.07
CA PRO A 304 5.23 -4.50 -12.43
C PRO A 304 6.49 -4.20 -13.25
N VAL A 305 6.92 -5.11 -14.12
CA VAL A 305 8.12 -4.93 -14.98
C VAL A 305 8.07 -3.68 -15.87
N GLN A 306 6.88 -3.22 -16.25
CA GLN A 306 6.71 -2.02 -17.09
C GLN A 306 6.52 -0.73 -16.27
N CYS A 307 6.32 -0.86 -14.94
CA CYS A 307 6.06 0.29 -14.07
C CYS A 307 6.76 0.17 -12.69
N PRO A 308 8.09 -0.16 -12.64
CA PRO A 308 8.81 -0.29 -11.38
C PRO A 308 9.37 1.07 -10.93
N SER A 309 8.49 2.01 -10.59
CA SER A 309 8.87 3.40 -10.38
C SER A 309 9.72 3.60 -9.12
N MET A 310 9.40 2.91 -8.02
CA MET A 310 10.17 3.02 -6.78
C MET A 310 11.55 2.42 -6.96
N LEU A 311 11.66 1.26 -7.61
CA LEU A 311 12.93 0.63 -7.93
C LEU A 311 13.82 1.54 -8.80
N VAL A 312 13.26 2.13 -9.86
CA VAL A 312 14.00 3.09 -10.72
C VAL A 312 14.46 4.30 -9.89
N GLY A 313 13.59 4.83 -9.05
CA GLY A 313 13.91 5.95 -8.16
C GLY A 313 15.05 5.65 -7.19
N MET A 314 15.01 4.48 -6.55
CA MET A 314 16.00 4.05 -5.56
C MET A 314 17.32 3.60 -6.20
N ALA A 315 17.29 2.81 -7.27
CA ALA A 315 18.49 2.34 -7.97
C ALA A 315 19.26 3.50 -8.63
N THR A 316 18.55 4.52 -9.14
CA THR A 316 19.21 5.72 -9.67
C THR A 316 19.64 6.71 -8.57
N GLY A 317 19.06 6.63 -7.37
CA GLY A 317 19.18 7.61 -6.31
C GLY A 317 18.52 8.95 -6.62
N LEU A 318 17.63 9.01 -7.62
CA LEU A 318 16.94 10.22 -8.06
C LEU A 318 15.54 10.36 -7.46
N HIS A 319 14.97 9.28 -6.91
CA HIS A 319 13.63 9.24 -6.33
C HIS A 319 12.58 9.84 -7.28
N SER A 320 11.82 10.83 -6.84
CA SER A 320 10.78 11.49 -7.66
C SER A 320 11.31 12.33 -8.85
N LYS A 321 12.64 12.47 -9.00
CA LYS A 321 13.25 13.20 -10.12
C LYS A 321 13.39 12.36 -11.39
N VAL A 322 12.97 11.09 -11.35
CA VAL A 322 12.98 10.17 -12.47
C VAL A 322 11.64 9.47 -12.58
N CYS A 323 11.22 9.11 -13.79
CA CYS A 323 10.06 8.27 -14.04
C CYS A 323 10.46 7.06 -14.89
N VAL A 324 9.56 6.09 -15.00
CA VAL A 324 9.85 4.84 -15.73
C VAL A 324 10.09 5.07 -17.22
N GLN A 325 9.50 6.12 -17.81
CA GLN A 325 9.74 6.52 -19.21
C GLN A 325 11.17 7.00 -19.45
N ASP A 326 11.83 7.57 -18.44
CA ASP A 326 13.22 8.03 -18.55
C ASP A 326 14.21 6.87 -18.73
N VAL A 327 13.80 5.64 -18.36
CA VAL A 327 14.56 4.40 -18.60
C VAL A 327 14.00 3.57 -19.77
N GLY A 328 13.04 4.11 -20.53
CA GLY A 328 12.52 3.51 -21.75
C GLY A 328 11.31 2.59 -21.56
N LEU A 329 10.72 2.52 -20.37
CA LEU A 329 9.53 1.73 -20.09
C LEU A 329 8.23 2.48 -20.44
N THR A 330 7.14 1.74 -20.63
CA THR A 330 5.85 2.31 -21.02
C THR A 330 5.05 2.86 -19.84
N GLY A 331 5.23 2.30 -18.65
CA GLY A 331 4.39 2.55 -17.48
C GLY A 331 3.03 1.84 -17.54
N MET A 332 2.74 1.06 -18.58
CA MET A 332 1.48 0.34 -18.75
C MET A 332 1.52 -1.02 -18.08
N THR A 333 0.50 -1.34 -17.28
CA THR A 333 0.37 -2.63 -16.60
C THR A 333 -1.10 -2.94 -16.29
N GLU A 334 -1.42 -4.22 -16.22
CA GLU A 334 -2.72 -4.73 -15.75
C GLU A 334 -2.93 -4.52 -14.24
N ALA A 335 -1.84 -4.30 -13.50
CA ALA A 335 -1.87 -3.97 -12.08
C ALA A 335 -2.23 -2.49 -11.87
N ASP A 336 -3.48 -2.12 -12.15
CA ASP A 336 -3.97 -0.72 -12.11
C ASP A 336 -3.68 -0.01 -10.77
N GLY A 337 -3.68 -0.73 -9.65
CA GLY A 337 -3.30 -0.20 -8.34
C GLY A 337 -1.82 0.11 -8.17
N LEU A 338 -0.96 -0.33 -9.11
CA LEU A 338 0.48 -0.16 -9.11
C LEU A 338 0.97 0.67 -10.32
N ALA A 339 0.08 1.08 -11.21
CA ALA A 339 0.39 1.83 -12.43
C ALA A 339 0.75 3.29 -12.11
N CYS A 340 1.92 3.49 -11.52
CA CYS A 340 2.42 4.80 -11.14
C CYS A 340 3.82 5.03 -11.72
N ALA A 341 3.91 5.90 -12.72
CA ALA A 341 5.16 6.10 -13.47
C ALA A 341 6.26 6.80 -12.66
N ARG A 342 5.91 7.52 -11.59
CA ARG A 342 6.84 8.30 -10.76
C ARG A 342 6.63 7.98 -9.29
N PRO A 343 7.68 7.65 -8.52
CA PRO A 343 7.55 7.32 -7.10
C PRO A 343 7.46 8.58 -6.23
N SER A 344 6.96 8.42 -5.02
CA SER A 344 7.08 9.43 -3.96
C SER A 344 8.54 9.68 -3.59
N GLY A 345 8.96 10.94 -3.64
CA GLY A 345 10.28 11.35 -3.19
C GLY A 345 10.45 11.27 -1.68
N PHE A 346 9.40 11.56 -0.94
CA PHE A 346 9.36 11.42 0.51
C PHE A 346 9.54 9.96 0.91
N VAL A 347 8.74 9.05 0.36
CA VAL A 347 8.83 7.62 0.68
C VAL A 347 10.18 7.04 0.25
N GLY A 348 10.67 7.38 -0.95
CA GLY A 348 11.97 6.93 -1.43
C GLY A 348 13.09 7.31 -0.44
N GLY A 349 13.06 8.54 0.08
CA GLY A 349 14.04 9.00 1.07
C GLY A 349 13.96 8.23 2.40
N VAL A 350 12.76 7.93 2.89
CA VAL A 350 12.58 7.13 4.12
C VAL A 350 12.99 5.67 3.90
N MET A 351 12.69 5.11 2.72
CA MET A 351 12.97 3.71 2.40
C MET A 351 14.43 3.43 2.04
N GLU A 352 15.18 4.43 1.61
CA GLU A 352 16.57 4.25 1.21
C GLU A 352 17.42 3.52 2.26
N PRO A 353 17.38 3.86 3.57
CA PRO A 353 18.09 3.11 4.60
C PRO A 353 17.33 1.92 5.19
N LEU A 354 16.06 1.68 4.86
CA LEU A 354 15.20 0.74 5.58
C LEU A 354 14.72 -0.46 4.75
N LEU A 355 14.53 -0.27 3.43
CA LEU A 355 14.01 -1.32 2.56
C LEU A 355 15.08 -2.37 2.28
N SER A 356 14.73 -3.65 2.39
CA SER A 356 15.66 -4.76 2.13
C SER A 356 15.97 -4.94 0.64
N GLY A 357 14.96 -4.79 -0.20
CA GLY A 357 15.10 -4.92 -1.65
C GLY A 357 13.77 -4.85 -2.38
N GLU A 358 13.81 -5.09 -3.67
CA GLU A 358 12.64 -5.09 -4.55
C GLU A 358 12.67 -6.24 -5.54
N VAL A 359 11.48 -6.68 -5.94
CA VAL A 359 11.27 -7.66 -7.00
C VAL A 359 10.31 -7.10 -8.03
N THR A 360 10.53 -7.41 -9.31
CA THR A 360 9.55 -7.06 -10.34
C THR A 360 8.78 -8.29 -10.81
N ILE A 361 7.58 -8.07 -11.38
CA ILE A 361 6.66 -9.11 -11.80
C ILE A 361 6.03 -8.81 -13.16
N GLU A 362 5.94 -9.81 -14.03
CA GLU A 362 5.18 -9.72 -15.28
C GLU A 362 3.67 -9.77 -15.02
N ASP A 363 2.89 -9.00 -15.79
CA ASP A 363 1.44 -8.94 -15.67
C ASP A 363 0.76 -10.33 -15.77
N ARG A 364 1.23 -11.20 -16.67
CA ARG A 364 0.73 -12.57 -16.79
C ARG A 364 0.81 -13.33 -15.47
N LYS A 365 1.88 -13.16 -14.73
CA LYS A 365 2.15 -13.88 -13.46
C LYS A 365 1.19 -13.46 -12.35
N LEU A 366 0.69 -12.22 -12.38
CA LEU A 366 -0.35 -11.73 -11.46
C LEU A 366 -1.61 -12.61 -11.52
N TYR A 367 -2.05 -12.93 -12.75
CA TYR A 367 -3.23 -13.77 -12.98
C TYR A 367 -2.96 -15.25 -12.66
N VAL A 368 -1.73 -15.72 -12.83
CA VAL A 368 -1.33 -17.06 -12.40
C VAL A 368 -1.42 -17.19 -10.89
N PHE A 369 -0.92 -16.20 -10.14
CA PHE A 369 -1.03 -16.19 -8.67
C PHE A 369 -2.47 -16.06 -8.19
N MET A 370 -3.29 -15.23 -8.86
CA MET A 370 -4.71 -15.08 -8.54
C MET A 370 -5.45 -16.42 -8.66
N ARG A 371 -5.28 -17.13 -9.79
CA ARG A 371 -5.89 -18.45 -9.99
C ARG A 371 -5.37 -19.49 -9.01
N ALA A 372 -4.07 -19.48 -8.72
CA ALA A 372 -3.47 -20.38 -7.74
C ALA A 372 -4.08 -20.19 -6.34
N LEU A 373 -4.29 -18.94 -5.92
CA LEU A 373 -4.90 -18.65 -4.61
C LEU A 373 -6.38 -19.03 -4.57
N LEU A 374 -7.12 -18.80 -5.66
CA LEU A 374 -8.50 -19.26 -5.77
C LEU A 374 -8.60 -20.77 -5.71
N GLU A 375 -7.73 -21.49 -6.42
CA GLU A 375 -7.70 -22.94 -6.46
C GLU A 375 -7.35 -23.54 -5.10
N SER A 376 -6.32 -22.98 -4.43
CA SER A 376 -5.75 -23.58 -3.22
C SER A 376 -6.47 -23.17 -1.93
N GLU A 377 -6.94 -21.91 -1.84
CA GLU A 377 -7.46 -21.34 -0.60
C GLU A 377 -8.87 -20.74 -0.75
N ASN A 378 -9.45 -20.76 -1.96
CA ASN A 378 -10.73 -20.11 -2.29
C ASN A 378 -10.78 -18.61 -1.92
N ILE A 379 -9.65 -17.92 -2.08
CA ILE A 379 -9.53 -16.48 -1.83
C ILE A 379 -9.31 -15.75 -3.15
N PHE A 380 -10.13 -14.73 -3.43
CA PHE A 380 -9.94 -13.84 -4.57
C PHE A 380 -9.17 -12.59 -4.18
N LEU A 381 -8.20 -12.22 -5.01
CA LEU A 381 -7.50 -10.93 -4.98
C LEU A 381 -7.57 -10.28 -6.36
N GLU A 382 -7.55 -8.95 -6.40
CA GLU A 382 -7.30 -8.25 -7.67
C GLU A 382 -5.85 -8.47 -8.15
N PRO A 383 -5.56 -8.37 -9.47
CA PRO A 383 -4.23 -8.65 -10.01
C PRO A 383 -3.11 -7.90 -9.31
N SER A 384 -3.28 -6.60 -9.04
CA SER A 384 -2.31 -5.77 -8.32
C SER A 384 -1.89 -6.37 -6.96
N ALA A 385 -2.85 -6.92 -6.22
CA ALA A 385 -2.61 -7.50 -4.90
C ALA A 385 -1.82 -8.81 -4.98
N CYS A 386 -1.92 -9.53 -6.08
CA CYS A 386 -1.22 -10.79 -6.29
C CYS A 386 0.30 -10.63 -6.45
N ALA A 387 0.78 -9.42 -6.74
CA ALA A 387 2.21 -9.11 -6.76
C ALA A 387 2.89 -9.40 -5.41
N SER A 388 2.13 -9.46 -4.31
CA SER A 388 2.63 -9.82 -2.97
C SER A 388 3.26 -11.21 -2.85
N PHE A 389 2.94 -12.15 -3.77
CA PHE A 389 3.54 -13.49 -3.76
C PHE A 389 4.91 -13.56 -4.43
N GLN A 390 5.26 -12.55 -5.24
CA GLN A 390 6.50 -12.56 -6.03
C GLN A 390 7.76 -12.66 -5.16
N GLY A 391 7.80 -11.95 -4.02
CA GLY A 391 8.95 -12.03 -3.12
C GLY A 391 9.15 -13.43 -2.53
N ALA A 392 8.07 -14.08 -2.09
CA ALA A 392 8.15 -15.44 -1.55
C ALA A 392 8.65 -16.44 -2.60
N VAL A 393 8.23 -16.30 -3.86
CA VAL A 393 8.63 -17.19 -4.97
C VAL A 393 10.08 -16.94 -5.40
N GLU A 394 10.50 -15.68 -5.51
CA GLU A 394 11.74 -15.34 -6.22
C GLU A 394 12.92 -15.05 -5.30
N TRP A 395 12.70 -14.55 -4.06
CA TRP A 395 13.80 -14.03 -3.25
C TRP A 395 14.83 -15.10 -2.88
N LEU A 396 14.42 -16.18 -2.25
CA LEU A 396 15.34 -17.24 -1.81
C LEU A 396 15.76 -18.20 -2.91
N ARG A 397 15.04 -18.20 -4.03
CA ARG A 397 15.36 -19.03 -5.20
C ARG A 397 16.62 -18.54 -5.92
N GLN A 398 16.91 -17.24 -5.90
CA GLN A 398 17.92 -16.59 -6.73
C GLN A 398 19.19 -16.23 -5.95
N PRO A 399 20.33 -16.09 -6.65
CA PRO A 399 21.62 -15.80 -6.02
C PRO A 399 21.63 -14.53 -5.16
N GLU A 400 20.94 -13.48 -5.62
CA GLU A 400 20.89 -12.18 -4.95
C GLU A 400 20.27 -12.29 -3.55
N GLY A 401 19.14 -13.01 -3.44
CA GLY A 401 18.48 -13.23 -2.16
C GLY A 401 19.27 -14.17 -1.24
N LYS A 402 19.96 -15.16 -1.79
CA LYS A 402 20.86 -16.03 -1.02
C LYS A 402 22.03 -15.23 -0.44
N ALA A 403 22.68 -14.40 -1.24
CA ALA A 403 23.76 -13.52 -0.80
C ALA A 403 23.27 -12.51 0.28
N TYR A 404 22.03 -12.00 0.12
CA TYR A 404 21.40 -11.18 1.14
C TYR A 404 21.28 -11.94 2.47
N CYS A 405 20.75 -13.17 2.46
CA CYS A 405 20.60 -13.98 3.65
C CYS A 405 21.95 -14.27 4.34
N GLU A 406 22.96 -14.63 3.57
CA GLU A 406 24.32 -14.84 4.10
C GLU A 406 24.87 -13.57 4.76
N LYS A 407 24.74 -12.41 4.12
CA LYS A 407 25.17 -11.11 4.65
C LYS A 407 24.48 -10.77 5.98
N HIS A 408 23.20 -11.13 6.13
CA HIS A 408 22.41 -10.83 7.33
C HIS A 408 22.37 -11.99 8.35
N GLY A 409 23.20 -13.03 8.17
CA GLY A 409 23.31 -14.14 9.12
C GLY A 409 22.03 -14.97 9.24
N LEU A 410 21.23 -15.03 8.17
CA LEU A 410 20.00 -15.82 8.07
C LEU A 410 20.36 -17.26 7.67
N THR A 411 20.71 -18.08 8.65
CA THR A 411 21.08 -19.48 8.44
C THR A 411 19.88 -20.32 8.00
N ALA A 412 20.12 -21.53 7.48
CA ALA A 412 19.07 -22.47 7.08
C ALA A 412 18.10 -22.77 8.25
N GLU A 413 18.62 -22.84 9.48
CA GLU A 413 17.82 -23.07 10.69
C GLU A 413 16.88 -21.88 10.96
N LYS A 414 17.40 -20.64 10.91
CA LYS A 414 16.59 -19.45 11.07
C LYS A 414 15.53 -19.32 9.98
N LEU A 415 15.93 -19.59 8.73
CA LEU A 415 14.99 -19.59 7.60
C LEU A 415 13.88 -20.64 7.77
N ALA A 416 14.18 -21.82 8.30
CA ALA A 416 13.16 -22.85 8.61
C ALA A 416 12.13 -22.37 9.65
N ASN A 417 12.52 -21.44 10.53
CA ASN A 417 11.66 -20.84 11.55
C ASN A 417 11.00 -19.53 11.08
N SER A 418 11.24 -19.09 9.84
CA SER A 418 10.75 -17.82 9.34
C SER A 418 9.24 -17.78 9.11
N ALA A 419 8.70 -16.57 9.08
CA ALA A 419 7.38 -16.28 8.54
C ALA A 419 7.50 -15.41 7.29
N HIS A 420 6.70 -15.73 6.27
CA HIS A 420 6.58 -14.92 5.05
C HIS A 420 5.17 -14.36 4.97
N VAL A 421 5.03 -13.04 4.89
CA VAL A 421 3.73 -12.36 4.76
C VAL A 421 3.61 -11.80 3.35
N ALA A 422 2.66 -12.33 2.59
CA ALA A 422 2.17 -11.71 1.37
C ALA A 422 1.10 -10.68 1.75
N TRP A 423 1.34 -9.40 1.43
CA TRP A 423 0.43 -8.31 1.78
C TRP A 423 -0.58 -8.06 0.68
N ALA A 424 -1.77 -8.65 0.78
CA ALA A 424 -2.84 -8.54 -0.22
C ALA A 424 -3.52 -7.17 -0.15
N THR A 425 -3.24 -6.31 -1.12
CA THR A 425 -3.57 -4.88 -1.07
C THR A 425 -4.98 -4.52 -1.53
N GLY A 426 -5.70 -5.40 -2.25
CA GLY A 426 -7.04 -5.08 -2.75
C GLY A 426 -7.78 -6.26 -3.38
N GLY A 427 -9.09 -6.07 -3.62
CA GLY A 427 -9.89 -7.04 -4.37
C GLY A 427 -11.36 -7.22 -3.94
N ALA A 428 -11.74 -6.93 -2.68
CA ALA A 428 -13.09 -7.23 -2.20
C ALA A 428 -14.20 -6.47 -2.94
N LEU A 429 -13.94 -5.26 -3.40
CA LEU A 429 -14.93 -4.44 -4.11
C LEU A 429 -14.99 -4.70 -5.62
N VAL A 430 -14.14 -5.55 -6.17
CA VAL A 430 -14.19 -5.89 -7.61
C VAL A 430 -15.50 -6.60 -7.91
N PRO A 431 -16.34 -6.10 -8.87
CA PRO A 431 -17.59 -6.73 -9.23
C PRO A 431 -17.42 -8.15 -9.78
N GLU A 432 -18.39 -9.02 -9.51
CA GLU A 432 -18.31 -10.44 -9.87
C GLU A 432 -18.04 -10.68 -11.36
N HIS A 433 -18.71 -9.95 -12.26
CA HIS A 433 -18.48 -10.09 -13.70
C HIS A 433 -17.05 -9.75 -14.13
N ILE A 434 -16.36 -8.83 -13.40
CA ILE A 434 -14.95 -8.51 -13.61
C ILE A 434 -14.05 -9.63 -13.06
N ARG A 435 -14.40 -10.18 -11.88
CA ARG A 435 -13.66 -11.34 -11.31
C ARG A 435 -13.69 -12.53 -12.25
N GLU A 436 -14.86 -12.82 -12.85
CA GLU A 436 -15.00 -13.90 -13.84
C GLU A 436 -14.14 -13.64 -15.08
N ALA A 437 -14.09 -12.40 -15.58
CA ALA A 437 -13.23 -12.05 -16.70
C ALA A 437 -11.73 -12.25 -16.34
N TYR A 438 -11.30 -11.88 -15.15
CA TYR A 438 -9.91 -12.06 -14.70
C TYR A 438 -9.50 -13.54 -14.63
N LYS A 439 -10.41 -14.46 -14.32
CA LYS A 439 -10.09 -15.90 -14.25
C LYS A 439 -9.62 -16.48 -15.59
N THR A 440 -10.02 -15.87 -16.70
CA THR A 440 -9.71 -16.34 -18.07
C THR A 440 -8.61 -15.53 -18.77
N MET A 441 -8.15 -14.42 -18.17
CA MET A 441 -7.07 -13.62 -18.76
C MET A 441 -5.75 -14.37 -18.71
N TYR A 442 -4.99 -14.28 -19.79
CA TYR A 442 -3.66 -14.91 -19.92
C TYR A 442 -3.66 -16.44 -19.69
N LEU A 443 -4.73 -17.15 -20.08
CA LEU A 443 -4.77 -18.62 -20.11
C LEU A 443 -3.83 -19.20 -21.19
#